data_f451e492e639ba68c20775a0022dd1f3
#
_entry.id   f451e492e639ba68c20775a0022dd1f3
#
_cell.length_a   1.000
_cell.length_b   1.000
_cell.length_c   1.000
_cell.angle_alpha   90.00
_cell.angle_beta   90.00
_cell.angle_gamma   90.00
#
_symmetry.space_group_name_H-M   'P 1'
#
loop_
_entity.id
_entity.type
_entity.pdbx_description
1 polymer ?
#
loop_
_entity_poly.entity_id
_entity_poly.type
_entity_poly.pdbx_seq_one_letter_code
_entity_poly.pdbx_strand_id
1 'polypeptide(L)'
;MCIHYKSGPFGLTMRNNRNGMMTRTVVVIYSGGMDSFTLLHRALAQGLNVHALSFDYGQRHVRELDYARAVCQSLSIPHKVVDIRSLSAVMAGSALTSELAVPEGHYEEDSMKATVVPNRNMILLSMATGYAVTAGAEAVWYGAHGGDHAIYPDCRPDFVEKMDAVCRVANYQPVAIEAPFMGSDKGGILAEGLKLGLDYGQSWTCYNGRERACGRCGSCVERLEAFATNGVTDPLPYEVPG
;
A
#
# COMPACT_ATOMS: atom_id res chain seq x y z
N MET A 1 36.53 -27.40 -14.64
CA MET A 1 36.89 -25.99 -14.82
C MET A 1 35.81 -25.18 -14.07
N CYS A 2 36.08 -24.86 -12.77
CA CYS A 2 35.12 -24.17 -11.93
C CYS A 2 35.19 -22.69 -12.22
N ILE A 3 34.08 -22.12 -12.70
CA ILE A 3 33.91 -20.68 -12.89
C ILE A 3 33.56 -20.07 -11.52
N HIS A 4 34.51 -19.38 -10.90
CA HIS A 4 34.26 -18.57 -9.71
C HIS A 4 33.55 -17.31 -10.15
N TYR A 5 32.24 -17.23 -9.83
CA TYR A 5 31.51 -15.97 -9.86
C TYR A 5 31.97 -15.12 -8.67
N LYS A 6 32.66 -14.01 -8.95
CA LYS A 6 32.95 -12.98 -7.97
C LYS A 6 31.64 -12.35 -7.53
N SER A 7 31.34 -12.41 -6.23
CA SER A 7 30.26 -11.69 -5.58
C SER A 7 30.39 -10.20 -5.90
N GLY A 8 29.36 -9.63 -6.52
CA GLY A 8 29.21 -8.19 -6.70
C GLY A 8 29.05 -7.46 -5.36
N PRO A 9 29.15 -6.11 -5.32
CA PRO A 9 29.19 -5.31 -4.09
C PRO A 9 27.88 -5.30 -3.27
N PHE A 10 26.85 -6.05 -3.66
CA PHE A 10 25.59 -6.19 -2.93
C PHE A 10 25.48 -7.61 -2.38
N GLY A 11 25.88 -7.78 -1.13
CA GLY A 11 25.73 -9.04 -0.40
C GLY A 11 24.25 -9.40 -0.23
N LEU A 12 23.75 -10.27 -1.09
CA LEU A 12 22.43 -10.90 -0.96
C LEU A 12 22.43 -11.82 0.26
N THR A 13 21.88 -11.38 1.39
CA THR A 13 21.57 -12.24 2.54
C THR A 13 20.26 -12.96 2.27
N MET A 14 20.33 -14.09 1.57
CA MET A 14 19.19 -14.99 1.44
C MET A 14 18.93 -15.67 2.80
N ARG A 15 17.74 -15.49 3.37
CA ARG A 15 17.30 -16.23 4.56
C ARG A 15 16.64 -17.53 4.10
N ASN A 16 17.19 -18.66 4.48
CA ASN A 16 16.52 -19.94 4.36
C ASN A 16 15.47 -20.08 5.49
N ASN A 17 14.29 -20.57 5.13
CA ASN A 17 13.34 -21.01 6.16
C ASN A 17 13.83 -22.33 6.81
N ARG A 18 13.16 -22.78 7.90
CA ARG A 18 13.52 -23.99 8.64
C ARG A 18 13.57 -25.28 7.79
N ASN A 19 13.06 -25.25 6.57
CA ASN A 19 13.02 -26.40 5.63
C ASN A 19 13.99 -26.26 4.45
N GLY A 20 14.92 -25.27 4.45
CA GLY A 20 15.92 -25.11 3.39
C GLY A 20 15.37 -24.58 2.05
N MET A 21 14.08 -24.25 1.96
CA MET A 21 13.50 -23.62 0.77
C MET A 21 13.75 -22.11 0.77
N MET A 22 14.14 -21.57 -0.39
CA MET A 22 14.28 -20.14 -0.58
C MET A 22 12.93 -19.45 -0.44
N THR A 23 12.80 -18.59 0.57
CA THR A 23 11.57 -17.81 0.79
C THR A 23 11.59 -16.62 -0.18
N ARG A 24 10.54 -16.50 -1.02
CA ARG A 24 10.36 -15.37 -1.91
C ARG A 24 10.32 -14.06 -1.09
N THR A 25 11.09 -13.06 -1.52
CA THR A 25 11.11 -11.74 -0.90
C THR A 25 10.25 -10.77 -1.71
N VAL A 26 9.41 -9.99 -1.03
CA VAL A 26 8.56 -8.98 -1.64
C VAL A 26 8.68 -7.63 -0.92
N VAL A 27 8.60 -6.55 -1.67
CA VAL A 27 8.40 -5.21 -1.12
C VAL A 27 6.91 -4.91 -1.14
N VAL A 28 6.34 -4.61 0.00
CA VAL A 28 4.94 -4.15 0.10
C VAL A 28 4.93 -2.64 0.22
N ILE A 29 4.27 -1.93 -0.72
CA ILE A 29 3.95 -0.52 -0.52
C ILE A 29 2.91 -0.45 0.59
N TYR A 30 3.34 0.04 1.75
CA TYR A 30 2.56 0.02 2.97
C TYR A 30 2.32 1.43 3.49
N SER A 31 1.12 1.96 3.27
CA SER A 31 0.73 3.30 3.73
C SER A 31 0.35 3.35 5.21
N GLY A 32 -0.10 2.24 5.80
CA GLY A 32 -0.78 2.19 7.10
C GLY A 32 -2.29 2.26 6.98
N GLY A 33 -2.81 2.40 5.75
CA GLY A 33 -4.22 2.29 5.42
C GLY A 33 -4.72 0.85 5.44
N MET A 34 -6.03 0.67 5.55
CA MET A 34 -6.73 -0.61 5.71
C MET A 34 -6.33 -1.67 4.66
N ASP A 35 -6.27 -1.28 3.38
CA ASP A 35 -5.99 -2.21 2.28
C ASP A 35 -4.54 -2.68 2.31
N SER A 36 -3.60 -1.75 2.48
CA SER A 36 -2.18 -2.06 2.59
C SER A 36 -1.85 -2.82 3.89
N PHE A 37 -2.62 -2.61 4.96
CA PHE A 37 -2.52 -3.37 6.21
C PHE A 37 -2.90 -4.85 5.99
N THR A 38 -4.02 -5.10 5.31
CA THR A 38 -4.43 -6.46 4.95
C THR A 38 -3.43 -7.10 3.99
N LEU A 39 -2.93 -6.34 3.02
CA LEU A 39 -1.93 -6.82 2.05
C LEU A 39 -0.63 -7.27 2.71
N LEU A 40 -0.12 -6.48 3.67
CA LEU A 40 1.07 -6.82 4.45
C LEU A 40 0.89 -8.15 5.18
N HIS A 41 -0.24 -8.32 5.87
CA HIS A 41 -0.52 -9.54 6.62
C HIS A 41 -0.81 -10.74 5.72
N ARG A 42 -1.44 -10.54 4.54
CA ARG A 42 -1.57 -11.57 3.50
C ARG A 42 -0.19 -12.09 3.06
N ALA A 43 0.75 -11.20 2.79
CA ALA A 43 2.11 -11.59 2.40
C ALA A 43 2.79 -12.42 3.49
N LEU A 44 2.66 -12.01 4.76
CA LEU A 44 3.19 -12.76 5.91
C LEU A 44 2.52 -14.13 6.08
N ALA A 45 1.20 -14.20 5.94
CA ALA A 45 0.44 -15.45 6.04
C ALA A 45 0.82 -16.46 4.94
N GLN A 46 1.27 -15.97 3.78
CA GLN A 46 1.83 -16.79 2.70
C GLN A 46 3.29 -17.20 2.94
N GLY A 47 3.89 -16.82 4.08
CA GLY A 47 5.26 -17.15 4.42
C GLY A 47 6.31 -16.40 3.62
N LEU A 48 5.96 -15.26 3.01
CA LEU A 48 6.90 -14.44 2.25
C LEU A 48 7.83 -13.66 3.19
N ASN A 49 9.05 -13.38 2.73
CA ASN A 49 9.92 -12.42 3.39
C ASN A 49 9.53 -11.01 2.95
N VAL A 50 9.02 -10.19 3.88
CA VAL A 50 8.39 -8.91 3.59
C VAL A 50 9.30 -7.76 3.98
N HIS A 51 9.48 -6.81 3.06
CA HIS A 51 10.00 -5.48 3.31
C HIS A 51 8.88 -4.47 3.11
N ALA A 52 8.61 -3.62 4.09
CA ALA A 52 7.62 -2.57 3.97
C ALA A 52 8.26 -1.27 3.46
N LEU A 53 7.59 -0.60 2.53
CA LEU A 53 8.01 0.69 1.99
C LEU A 53 6.85 1.68 2.06
N SER A 54 7.05 2.79 2.77
CA SER A 54 6.08 3.88 2.87
C SER A 54 6.65 5.15 2.25
N PHE A 55 5.74 6.06 1.86
CA PHE A 55 6.10 7.33 1.25
C PHE A 55 5.46 8.49 1.98
N ASP A 56 6.26 9.50 2.31
CA ASP A 56 5.79 10.82 2.71
C ASP A 56 5.91 11.75 1.49
N TYR A 57 4.76 12.04 0.85
CA TYR A 57 4.67 12.95 -0.29
C TYR A 57 3.96 14.27 0.07
N GLY A 58 3.82 14.56 1.38
CA GLY A 58 3.13 15.73 1.90
C GLY A 58 1.61 15.55 1.96
N GLN A 59 1.12 14.31 2.06
CA GLN A 59 -0.30 14.02 2.21
C GLN A 59 -0.86 14.53 3.53
N ARG A 60 -2.09 15.05 3.52
CA ARG A 60 -2.82 15.50 4.72
C ARG A 60 -2.89 14.43 5.82
N HIS A 61 -3.12 13.20 5.40
CA HIS A 61 -3.29 12.03 6.26
C HIS A 61 -1.95 11.36 6.63
N VAL A 62 -0.88 12.14 6.73
CA VAL A 62 0.48 11.67 7.10
C VAL A 62 0.50 10.81 8.39
N ARG A 63 -0.52 10.97 9.24
CA ARG A 63 -0.75 10.15 10.43
C ARG A 63 -0.78 8.64 10.13
N GLU A 64 -1.20 8.23 8.94
CA GLU A 64 -1.17 6.82 8.53
C GLU A 64 0.23 6.20 8.65
N LEU A 65 1.28 7.01 8.46
CA LEU A 65 2.66 6.55 8.57
C LEU A 65 3.05 6.16 10.01
N ASP A 66 2.41 6.73 11.03
CA ASP A 66 2.65 6.36 12.42
C ASP A 66 2.08 4.97 12.70
N TYR A 67 0.90 4.66 12.14
CA TYR A 67 0.33 3.32 12.16
C TYR A 67 1.24 2.33 11.42
N ALA A 68 1.74 2.70 10.25
CA ALA A 68 2.66 1.87 9.49
C ALA A 68 3.94 1.54 10.28
N ARG A 69 4.54 2.54 10.95
CA ARG A 69 5.73 2.36 11.78
C ARG A 69 5.45 1.43 12.96
N ALA A 70 4.34 1.65 13.67
CA ALA A 70 3.97 0.85 14.85
C ALA A 70 3.77 -0.63 14.49
N VAL A 71 3.04 -0.91 13.41
CA VAL A 71 2.80 -2.28 12.94
C VAL A 71 4.10 -2.95 12.50
N CYS A 72 4.91 -2.29 11.66
CA CYS A 72 6.17 -2.88 11.21
C CYS A 72 7.13 -3.14 12.37
N GLN A 73 7.16 -2.26 13.37
CA GLN A 73 7.96 -2.46 14.57
C GLN A 73 7.48 -3.68 15.38
N SER A 74 6.16 -3.79 15.62
CA SER A 74 5.58 -4.92 16.38
C SER A 74 5.82 -6.28 15.72
N LEU A 75 5.82 -6.30 14.37
CA LEU A 75 6.04 -7.50 13.56
C LEU A 75 7.52 -7.74 13.23
N SER A 76 8.42 -6.83 13.64
CA SER A 76 9.85 -6.89 13.31
C SER A 76 10.11 -6.93 11.79
N ILE A 77 9.30 -6.22 10.99
CA ILE A 77 9.44 -6.12 9.54
C ILE A 77 10.40 -4.99 9.20
N PRO A 78 11.39 -5.20 8.30
CA PRO A 78 12.18 -4.13 7.75
C PRO A 78 11.28 -3.07 7.10
N HIS A 79 11.29 -1.84 7.61
CA HIS A 79 10.44 -0.75 7.15
C HIS A 79 11.27 0.46 6.79
N LYS A 80 11.03 1.00 5.60
CA LYS A 80 11.62 2.26 5.15
C LYS A 80 10.52 3.26 4.82
N VAL A 81 10.65 4.48 5.32
CA VAL A 81 9.82 5.63 4.91
C VAL A 81 10.67 6.51 4.03
N VAL A 82 10.21 6.78 2.81
CA VAL A 82 10.88 7.64 1.84
C VAL A 82 10.19 9.01 1.83
N ASP A 83 10.97 10.04 2.13
CA ASP A 83 10.50 11.43 2.04
C ASP A 83 10.65 11.92 0.59
N ILE A 84 9.50 12.16 -0.05
CA ILE A 84 9.40 12.69 -1.42
C ILE A 84 8.60 14.00 -1.46
N ARG A 85 8.50 14.72 -0.34
CA ARG A 85 7.79 16.01 -0.26
C ARG A 85 8.33 17.04 -1.25
N SER A 86 9.60 16.94 -1.61
CA SER A 86 10.19 17.77 -2.68
C SER A 86 9.52 17.60 -4.04
N LEU A 87 8.82 16.48 -4.28
CA LEU A 87 8.08 16.23 -5.52
C LEU A 87 6.63 16.76 -5.45
N SER A 88 6.18 17.32 -4.34
CA SER A 88 4.80 17.80 -4.17
C SER A 88 4.38 18.81 -5.25
N ALA A 89 5.31 19.64 -5.71
CA ALA A 89 5.03 20.63 -6.78
C ALA A 89 4.67 19.99 -8.12
N VAL A 90 5.21 18.80 -8.44
CA VAL A 90 4.90 18.07 -9.68
C VAL A 90 3.68 17.15 -9.53
N MET A 91 3.22 16.95 -8.30
CA MET A 91 2.02 16.19 -7.94
C MET A 91 0.90 17.08 -7.36
N ALA A 92 0.94 18.39 -7.66
CA ALA A 92 -0.02 19.36 -7.14
C ALA A 92 -1.42 19.18 -7.76
N GLY A 93 -2.44 19.80 -7.13
CA GLY A 93 -3.81 19.85 -7.64
C GLY A 93 -4.78 18.87 -7.00
N SER A 94 -4.32 18.01 -6.08
CA SER A 94 -5.19 17.09 -5.33
C SER A 94 -5.59 17.67 -3.97
N ALA A 95 -6.82 17.40 -3.55
CA ALA A 95 -7.28 17.70 -2.19
C ALA A 95 -6.49 16.96 -1.09
N LEU A 96 -5.73 15.92 -1.44
CA LEU A 96 -4.88 15.19 -0.51
C LEU A 96 -3.51 15.85 -0.28
N THR A 97 -3.07 16.74 -1.18
CA THR A 97 -1.75 17.38 -1.14
C THR A 97 -1.82 18.91 -1.16
N SER A 98 -3.01 19.50 -1.03
CA SER A 98 -3.23 20.95 -1.09
C SER A 98 -4.22 21.42 -0.02
N GLU A 99 -4.51 22.71 0.03
CA GLU A 99 -5.51 23.33 0.92
C GLU A 99 -6.96 23.08 0.47
N LEU A 100 -7.19 22.44 -0.68
CA LEU A 100 -8.54 22.12 -1.16
C LEU A 100 -9.28 21.25 -0.12
N ALA A 101 -10.57 21.50 0.07
CA ALA A 101 -11.39 20.68 0.96
C ALA A 101 -11.45 19.23 0.44
N VAL A 102 -11.30 18.26 1.35
CA VAL A 102 -11.49 16.85 1.02
C VAL A 102 -12.99 16.63 0.77
N PRO A 103 -13.39 16.06 -0.39
CA PRO A 103 -14.79 15.78 -0.66
C PRO A 103 -15.42 14.86 0.39
N GLU A 104 -16.68 15.11 0.69
CA GLU A 104 -17.53 14.22 1.51
C GLU A 104 -18.49 13.46 0.58
N GLY A 105 -18.96 12.29 1.00
CA GLY A 105 -19.87 11.47 0.24
C GLY A 105 -19.30 10.13 -0.18
N HIS A 106 -19.99 9.45 -1.10
CA HIS A 106 -19.63 8.10 -1.53
C HIS A 106 -18.32 8.09 -2.34
N TYR A 107 -17.53 7.05 -2.16
CA TYR A 107 -16.18 6.93 -2.75
C TYR A 107 -16.16 6.95 -4.29
N GLU A 108 -17.22 6.46 -4.93
CA GLU A 108 -17.34 6.39 -6.40
C GLU A 108 -17.87 7.68 -7.05
N GLU A 109 -18.24 8.70 -6.27
CA GLU A 109 -18.72 9.96 -6.82
C GLU A 109 -17.66 10.73 -7.60
N ASP A 110 -18.09 11.45 -8.64
CA ASP A 110 -17.21 12.28 -9.48
C ASP A 110 -16.43 13.33 -8.67
N SER A 111 -16.98 13.80 -7.56
CA SER A 111 -16.33 14.69 -6.60
C SER A 111 -15.01 14.13 -6.07
N MET A 112 -14.89 12.79 -5.96
CA MET A 112 -13.69 12.10 -5.49
C MET A 112 -12.52 12.22 -6.45
N LYS A 113 -12.72 12.60 -7.72
CA LYS A 113 -11.63 12.91 -8.66
C LYS A 113 -10.69 14.01 -8.14
N ALA A 114 -11.19 14.90 -7.26
CA ALA A 114 -10.35 15.88 -6.58
C ALA A 114 -9.32 15.27 -5.62
N THR A 115 -9.46 14.01 -5.25
CA THR A 115 -8.48 13.27 -4.41
C THR A 115 -7.39 12.58 -5.22
N VAL A 116 -7.50 12.56 -6.54
CA VAL A 116 -6.48 11.94 -7.41
C VAL A 116 -5.20 12.79 -7.35
N VAL A 117 -4.12 12.17 -6.89
CA VAL A 117 -2.78 12.76 -6.95
C VAL A 117 -2.16 12.35 -8.29
N PRO A 118 -1.87 13.30 -9.20
CA PRO A 118 -1.42 12.97 -10.54
C PRO A 118 -0.21 12.03 -10.55
N ASN A 119 -0.31 10.94 -11.31
CA ASN A 119 0.78 9.98 -11.56
C ASN A 119 1.38 9.33 -10.28
N ARG A 120 0.68 9.38 -9.15
CA ARG A 120 1.22 8.96 -7.85
C ARG A 120 1.69 7.52 -7.86
N ASN A 121 0.83 6.57 -8.22
CA ASN A 121 1.20 5.15 -8.14
C ASN A 121 2.33 4.80 -9.10
N MET A 122 2.41 5.41 -10.30
CA MET A 122 3.53 5.19 -11.21
C MET A 122 4.87 5.64 -10.58
N ILE A 123 4.89 6.82 -9.93
CA ILE A 123 6.09 7.32 -9.23
C ILE A 123 6.47 6.39 -8.08
N LEU A 124 5.51 6.04 -7.22
CA LEU A 124 5.75 5.19 -6.06
C LEU A 124 6.23 3.78 -6.47
N LEU A 125 5.62 3.18 -7.49
CA LEU A 125 5.99 1.87 -8.01
C LEU A 125 7.38 1.88 -8.63
N SER A 126 7.76 2.95 -9.36
CA SER A 126 9.10 3.10 -9.92
C SER A 126 10.17 3.13 -8.82
N MET A 127 9.94 3.89 -7.75
CA MET A 127 10.86 3.97 -6.61
C MET A 127 10.90 2.65 -5.82
N ALA A 128 9.74 2.01 -5.64
CA ALA A 128 9.65 0.71 -4.98
C ALA A 128 10.36 -0.41 -5.75
N THR A 129 10.34 -0.35 -7.09
CA THR A 129 11.10 -1.26 -7.95
C THR A 129 12.60 -1.11 -7.74
N GLY A 130 13.12 0.13 -7.66
CA GLY A 130 14.53 0.38 -7.34
C GLY A 130 14.90 -0.14 -5.95
N TYR A 131 14.02 0.05 -4.96
CA TYR A 131 14.24 -0.50 -3.62
C TYR A 131 14.17 -2.04 -3.60
N ALA A 132 13.28 -2.65 -4.37
CA ALA A 132 13.18 -4.11 -4.50
C ALA A 132 14.49 -4.72 -5.01
N VAL A 133 15.10 -4.13 -6.05
CA VAL A 133 16.44 -4.55 -6.53
C VAL A 133 17.47 -4.47 -5.41
N THR A 134 17.50 -3.38 -4.66
CA THR A 134 18.46 -3.18 -3.56
C THR A 134 18.24 -4.17 -2.41
N ALA A 135 16.98 -4.52 -2.13
CA ALA A 135 16.58 -5.46 -1.09
C ALA A 135 16.66 -6.93 -1.52
N GLY A 136 16.98 -7.20 -2.79
CA GLY A 136 16.94 -8.55 -3.35
C GLY A 136 15.54 -9.14 -3.44
N ALA A 137 14.52 -8.30 -3.56
CA ALA A 137 13.12 -8.71 -3.68
C ALA A 137 12.74 -8.97 -5.14
N GLU A 138 11.88 -9.95 -5.34
CA GLU A 138 11.43 -10.41 -6.67
C GLU A 138 10.17 -9.68 -7.16
N ALA A 139 9.44 -9.04 -6.22
CA ALA A 139 8.22 -8.33 -6.56
C ALA A 139 7.98 -7.13 -5.64
N VAL A 140 7.20 -6.18 -6.16
CA VAL A 140 6.54 -5.11 -5.41
C VAL A 140 5.05 -5.39 -5.38
N TRP A 141 4.47 -5.41 -4.18
CA TRP A 141 3.04 -5.53 -3.97
C TRP A 141 2.44 -4.19 -3.58
N TYR A 142 1.28 -3.85 -4.15
CA TYR A 142 0.52 -2.67 -3.74
C TYR A 142 -0.98 -2.94 -3.69
N GLY A 143 -1.70 -2.14 -2.89
CA GLY A 143 -3.07 -2.43 -2.47
C GLY A 143 -4.16 -1.92 -3.43
N ALA A 144 -3.89 -1.79 -4.75
CA ALA A 144 -4.95 -1.48 -5.70
C ALA A 144 -6.01 -2.59 -5.77
N HIS A 145 -7.27 -2.20 -5.82
CA HIS A 145 -8.40 -3.12 -5.80
C HIS A 145 -9.53 -2.69 -6.74
N GLY A 146 -10.56 -3.55 -6.92
CA GLY A 146 -11.65 -3.33 -7.85
C GLY A 146 -12.44 -2.04 -7.61
N GLY A 147 -12.64 -1.63 -6.36
CA GLY A 147 -13.32 -0.39 -5.99
C GLY A 147 -12.59 0.88 -6.44
N ASP A 148 -11.28 0.84 -6.62
CA ASP A 148 -10.48 2.00 -7.06
C ASP A 148 -10.68 2.36 -8.54
N HIS A 149 -11.13 1.42 -9.37
CA HIS A 149 -11.10 1.53 -10.83
C HIS A 149 -11.93 2.67 -11.40
N ALA A 150 -13.00 3.06 -10.71
CA ALA A 150 -13.87 4.15 -11.15
C ALA A 150 -13.15 5.50 -11.12
N ILE A 151 -12.35 5.76 -10.07
CA ILE A 151 -11.77 7.07 -9.76
C ILE A 151 -10.28 7.12 -10.11
N TYR A 152 -9.51 6.04 -9.86
CA TYR A 152 -8.04 6.05 -9.98
C TYR A 152 -7.56 5.25 -11.20
N PRO A 153 -7.18 5.92 -12.30
CA PRO A 153 -6.68 5.24 -13.50
C PRO A 153 -5.46 4.35 -13.25
N ASP A 154 -4.60 4.76 -12.30
CA ASP A 154 -3.36 4.07 -11.92
C ASP A 154 -3.58 2.92 -10.91
N CYS A 155 -4.85 2.50 -10.72
CA CYS A 155 -5.25 1.27 -10.02
C CYS A 155 -5.91 0.24 -10.94
N ARG A 156 -6.10 0.55 -12.22
CA ARG A 156 -6.80 -0.34 -13.18
C ARG A 156 -5.92 -1.51 -13.62
N PRO A 157 -6.51 -2.66 -14.00
CA PRO A 157 -5.77 -3.84 -14.46
C PRO A 157 -4.78 -3.54 -15.60
N ASP A 158 -5.21 -2.74 -16.57
CA ASP A 158 -4.40 -2.33 -17.73
C ASP A 158 -3.15 -1.54 -17.32
N PHE A 159 -3.27 -0.68 -16.30
CA PHE A 159 -2.11 0.03 -15.73
C PHE A 159 -1.15 -0.95 -15.05
N VAL A 160 -1.67 -1.87 -14.23
CA VAL A 160 -0.86 -2.86 -13.51
C VAL A 160 -0.06 -3.73 -14.47
N GLU A 161 -0.71 -4.24 -15.52
CA GLU A 161 -0.07 -5.07 -16.56
C GLU A 161 1.09 -4.34 -17.25
N LYS A 162 0.84 -3.08 -17.68
CA LYS A 162 1.87 -2.27 -18.35
C LYS A 162 3.01 -1.91 -17.40
N MET A 163 2.69 -1.57 -16.16
CA MET A 163 3.70 -1.25 -15.15
C MET A 163 4.57 -2.46 -14.80
N ASP A 164 3.97 -3.65 -14.67
CA ASP A 164 4.70 -4.91 -14.50
C ASP A 164 5.65 -5.17 -15.67
N ALA A 165 5.17 -5.02 -16.90
CA ALA A 165 5.98 -5.23 -18.10
C ALA A 165 7.21 -4.30 -18.13
N VAL A 166 7.04 -3.01 -17.78
CA VAL A 166 8.13 -2.04 -17.72
C VAL A 166 9.11 -2.39 -16.62
N CYS A 167 8.65 -2.69 -15.40
CA CYS A 167 9.51 -2.96 -14.25
C CYS A 167 10.35 -4.23 -14.43
N ARG A 168 9.82 -5.24 -15.14
CA ARG A 168 10.56 -6.46 -15.46
C ARG A 168 11.75 -6.25 -16.40
N VAL A 169 11.71 -5.23 -17.24
CA VAL A 169 12.80 -4.95 -18.22
C VAL A 169 13.69 -3.78 -17.81
N ALA A 170 13.29 -3.03 -16.78
CA ALA A 170 13.99 -1.82 -16.35
C ALA A 170 15.32 -2.06 -15.64
N ASN A 171 15.57 -3.29 -15.16
CA ASN A 171 16.74 -3.66 -14.38
C ASN A 171 17.31 -5.00 -14.86
N TYR A 172 18.58 -5.28 -14.54
CA TYR A 172 19.18 -6.61 -14.80
C TYR A 172 18.48 -7.73 -14.04
N GLN A 173 17.97 -7.44 -12.84
CA GLN A 173 17.12 -8.35 -12.09
C GLN A 173 15.65 -7.95 -12.33
N PRO A 174 14.84 -8.80 -12.95
CA PRO A 174 13.42 -8.52 -13.14
C PRO A 174 12.70 -8.38 -11.80
N VAL A 175 11.86 -7.35 -11.69
CA VAL A 175 10.98 -7.14 -10.53
C VAL A 175 9.54 -7.12 -11.01
N ALA A 176 8.70 -7.99 -10.45
CA ALA A 176 7.29 -8.03 -10.76
C ALA A 176 6.51 -6.92 -10.03
N ILE A 177 5.47 -6.38 -10.66
CA ILE A 177 4.45 -5.57 -9.99
C ILE A 177 3.19 -6.41 -9.82
N GLU A 178 2.73 -6.55 -8.59
CA GLU A 178 1.57 -7.37 -8.26
C GLU A 178 0.56 -6.58 -7.44
N ALA A 179 -0.71 -6.68 -7.80
CA ALA A 179 -1.85 -6.11 -7.08
C ALA A 179 -2.82 -7.23 -6.67
N PRO A 180 -2.55 -7.92 -5.55
CA PRO A 180 -3.26 -9.14 -5.17
C PRO A 180 -4.76 -8.95 -4.90
N PHE A 181 -5.23 -7.70 -4.75
CA PHE A 181 -6.64 -7.37 -4.51
C PHE A 181 -7.39 -6.89 -5.75
N MET A 182 -6.80 -7.01 -6.94
CA MET A 182 -7.37 -6.52 -8.20
C MET A 182 -8.80 -7.03 -8.47
N GLY A 183 -9.12 -8.24 -8.05
CA GLY A 183 -10.46 -8.85 -8.18
C GLY A 183 -11.35 -8.70 -6.95
N SER A 184 -10.96 -7.90 -5.95
CA SER A 184 -11.70 -7.69 -4.71
C SER A 184 -12.20 -6.26 -4.61
N ASP A 185 -13.23 -6.06 -3.82
CA ASP A 185 -13.63 -4.75 -3.29
C ASP A 185 -13.14 -4.59 -1.84
N LYS A 186 -13.40 -3.46 -1.24
CA LYS A 186 -13.00 -3.19 0.16
C LYS A 186 -13.68 -4.13 1.16
N GLY A 187 -14.90 -4.54 0.90
CA GLY A 187 -15.61 -5.54 1.71
C GLY A 187 -14.90 -6.89 1.71
N GLY A 188 -14.47 -7.36 0.53
CA GLY A 188 -13.70 -8.59 0.37
C GLY A 188 -12.32 -8.52 1.02
N ILE A 189 -11.63 -7.37 0.94
CA ILE A 189 -10.34 -7.14 1.61
C ILE A 189 -10.52 -7.23 3.13
N LEU A 190 -11.56 -6.59 3.68
CA LEU A 190 -11.87 -6.68 5.10
C LEU A 190 -12.18 -8.12 5.52
N ALA A 191 -13.02 -8.84 4.73
CA ALA A 191 -13.35 -10.24 5.02
C ALA A 191 -12.11 -11.13 5.10
N GLU A 192 -11.12 -10.91 4.22
CA GLU A 192 -9.84 -11.61 4.27
C GLU A 192 -9.08 -11.28 5.56
N GLY A 193 -8.97 -10.00 5.91
CA GLY A 193 -8.28 -9.58 7.13
C GLY A 193 -8.94 -10.10 8.40
N LEU A 194 -10.28 -10.16 8.46
CA LEU A 194 -11.01 -10.76 9.58
C LEU A 194 -10.72 -12.25 9.71
N LYS A 195 -10.61 -12.99 8.61
CA LYS A 195 -10.19 -14.40 8.62
C LYS A 195 -8.75 -14.58 9.11
N LEU A 196 -7.89 -13.61 8.88
CA LEU A 196 -6.52 -13.58 9.41
C LEU A 196 -6.46 -13.12 10.89
N GLY A 197 -7.58 -12.71 11.49
CA GLY A 197 -7.65 -12.24 12.87
C GLY A 197 -7.07 -10.84 13.07
N LEU A 198 -7.10 -9.98 12.05
CA LEU A 198 -6.50 -8.65 12.12
C LEU A 198 -7.33 -7.68 12.95
N ASP A 199 -6.64 -6.89 13.77
CA ASP A 199 -7.19 -5.75 14.49
C ASP A 199 -7.03 -4.47 13.64
N TYR A 200 -8.12 -4.04 13.01
CA TYR A 200 -8.15 -2.83 12.17
C TYR A 200 -8.05 -1.52 12.94
N GLY A 201 -8.06 -1.53 14.26
CA GLY A 201 -7.64 -0.39 15.09
C GLY A 201 -6.18 0.00 14.86
N GLN A 202 -5.38 -0.89 14.26
CA GLN A 202 -3.99 -0.67 13.89
C GLN A 202 -3.81 -0.09 12.46
N SER A 203 -4.87 0.36 11.81
CA SER A 203 -4.85 0.98 10.48
C SER A 203 -5.57 2.32 10.47
N TRP A 204 -5.15 3.24 9.62
CA TRP A 204 -5.75 4.56 9.47
C TRP A 204 -6.25 4.77 8.04
N THR A 205 -7.44 5.37 7.88
CA THR A 205 -8.03 5.55 6.54
C THR A 205 -8.44 7.00 6.24
N CYS A 206 -8.80 7.80 7.26
CA CYS A 206 -9.37 9.13 7.06
C CYS A 206 -8.43 10.10 6.36
N TYR A 207 -8.86 10.66 5.23
CA TYR A 207 -8.12 11.62 4.44
C TYR A 207 -7.85 12.97 5.15
N ASN A 208 -8.66 13.33 6.14
CA ASN A 208 -8.48 14.59 6.86
C ASN A 208 -7.31 14.57 7.87
N GLY A 209 -6.76 13.41 8.20
CA GLY A 209 -5.57 13.27 9.05
C GLY A 209 -5.70 13.82 10.48
N ARG A 210 -6.94 14.00 10.99
CA ARG A 210 -7.21 14.53 12.34
C ARG A 210 -6.99 13.47 13.41
N GLU A 211 -7.20 13.84 14.68
CA GLU A 211 -7.09 12.89 15.80
C GLU A 211 -8.11 11.76 15.75
N ARG A 212 -9.35 12.07 15.32
CA ARG A 212 -10.42 11.11 15.06
C ARG A 212 -10.75 11.07 13.58
N ALA A 213 -11.17 9.94 13.09
CA ALA A 213 -11.64 9.81 11.72
C ALA A 213 -12.93 10.62 11.51
N CYS A 214 -13.06 11.33 10.40
CA CYS A 214 -14.20 12.25 10.20
C CYS A 214 -15.55 11.54 9.96
N GLY A 215 -15.54 10.29 9.54
CA GLY A 215 -16.73 9.50 9.20
C GLY A 215 -17.43 9.92 7.90
N ARG A 216 -16.98 10.96 7.19
CA ARG A 216 -17.71 11.60 6.09
C ARG A 216 -16.94 11.64 4.75
N CYS A 217 -15.61 11.66 4.76
CA CYS A 217 -14.85 11.62 3.51
C CYS A 217 -15.01 10.27 2.82
N GLY A 218 -14.86 10.23 1.50
CA GLY A 218 -15.09 9.02 0.72
C GLY A 218 -14.40 7.79 1.28
N SER A 219 -13.16 7.91 1.73
CA SER A 219 -12.41 6.80 2.32
C SER A 219 -12.98 6.33 3.68
N CYS A 220 -13.57 7.23 4.50
CA CYS A 220 -14.27 6.82 5.72
C CYS A 220 -15.58 6.14 5.40
N VAL A 221 -16.36 6.66 4.44
CA VAL A 221 -17.63 6.07 4.01
C VAL A 221 -17.41 4.66 3.51
N GLU A 222 -16.49 4.47 2.57
CA GLU A 222 -16.17 3.15 2.01
C GLU A 222 -15.67 2.16 3.10
N ARG A 223 -14.87 2.63 4.06
CA ARG A 223 -14.43 1.80 5.18
C ARG A 223 -15.63 1.36 6.04
N LEU A 224 -16.51 2.29 6.43
CA LEU A 224 -17.69 1.98 7.25
C LEU A 224 -18.63 1.02 6.53
N GLU A 225 -18.83 1.18 5.23
CA GLU A 225 -19.63 0.27 4.40
C GLU A 225 -19.02 -1.14 4.36
N ALA A 226 -17.68 -1.25 4.23
CA ALA A 226 -17.00 -2.54 4.29
C ALA A 226 -17.23 -3.25 5.63
N PHE A 227 -17.14 -2.52 6.76
CA PHE A 227 -17.42 -3.06 8.09
C PHE A 227 -18.88 -3.48 8.24
N ALA A 228 -19.82 -2.64 7.81
CA ALA A 228 -21.27 -2.96 7.84
C ALA A 228 -21.61 -4.19 7.01
N THR A 229 -21.06 -4.30 5.79
CA THR A 229 -21.26 -5.45 4.90
C THR A 229 -20.77 -6.75 5.52
N ASN A 230 -19.71 -6.69 6.32
CA ASN A 230 -19.17 -7.85 7.04
C ASN A 230 -19.82 -8.09 8.42
N GLY A 231 -20.81 -7.28 8.81
CA GLY A 231 -21.56 -7.44 10.07
C GLY A 231 -20.73 -7.16 11.33
N VAL A 232 -19.65 -6.35 11.23
CA VAL A 232 -18.78 -6.01 12.34
C VAL A 232 -18.68 -4.49 12.52
N THR A 233 -18.30 -4.06 13.73
CA THR A 233 -18.11 -2.63 14.03
C THR A 233 -16.65 -2.24 13.79
N ASP A 234 -16.44 -1.08 13.15
CA ASP A 234 -15.11 -0.51 12.97
C ASP A 234 -14.52 -0.06 14.33
N PRO A 235 -13.32 -0.50 14.69
CA PRO A 235 -12.68 -0.12 15.94
C PRO A 235 -12.12 1.32 15.96
N LEU A 236 -12.07 2.03 14.82
CA LEU A 236 -11.56 3.41 14.80
C LEU A 236 -12.49 4.38 15.54
N PRO A 237 -11.93 5.37 16.26
CA PRO A 237 -12.71 6.46 16.84
C PRO A 237 -13.10 7.46 15.75
N TYR A 238 -14.39 7.71 15.60
CA TYR A 238 -14.96 8.70 14.66
C TYR A 238 -15.35 10.00 15.37
N GLU A 239 -15.32 11.14 14.63
CA GLU A 239 -15.87 12.43 15.08
C GLU A 239 -17.39 12.39 15.15
N VAL A 240 -18.01 11.69 14.20
CA VAL A 240 -19.44 11.42 14.15
C VAL A 240 -19.62 9.92 14.30
N PRO A 241 -20.48 9.42 15.19
CA PRO A 241 -20.79 8.00 15.25
C PRO A 241 -21.25 7.51 13.89
N GLY A 242 -20.60 6.48 13.37
CA GLY A 242 -20.95 5.83 12.12
C GLY A 242 -22.17 4.92 12.26
#